data_613da8346851c2b750b3d890b9172a6a
#
_entry.id   613da8346851c2b750b3d890b9172a6a
#
_cell.length_a   1.000
_cell.length_b   1.000
_cell.length_c   1.000
_cell.angle_alpha   90.00
_cell.angle_beta   90.00
_cell.angle_gamma   90.00
#
_symmetry.space_group_name_H-M   'P 1'
#
loop_
_entity.id
_entity.type
_entity.pdbx_description
1 polymer ?
#
loop_
_entity_poly.entity_id
_entity_poly.type
_entity_poly.pdbx_seq_one_letter_code
_entity_poly.pdbx_strand_id
1 'polypeptide(L)'
;MGDSNWYAGVRYLRADSDSRFDGARPDDISPRQQQLTIGGMAAVAEYDGRDNIFTPNTGTRVSLYAFDFDKRFGGDTSFQRYTAAVNSFWTAHRDVVIGGRLDWRSTTGDTPYYALPYIDLRGIPVMRYQGERVAVAEVEARWNLDGRWSLVGFTGIGRAAPRGGDLGAAPSRGTVGAGFRYYLAQALGLHAGIDVARGPDDHAIYIIFGSSWR
;
A
#
# COMPACT_ATOMS: atom_id res chain seq x y z
N MET A 1 19.30 17.96 17.14
CA MET A 1 18.76 17.04 16.13
C MET A 1 18.53 17.87 14.87
N GLY A 2 19.18 17.55 13.76
CA GLY A 2 19.05 18.37 12.55
C GLY A 2 17.64 18.27 11.97
N ASP A 3 17.15 19.35 11.38
CA ASP A 3 15.86 19.44 10.66
C ASP A 3 15.92 18.69 9.32
N SER A 4 16.24 17.38 9.40
CA SER A 4 16.30 16.53 8.21
C SER A 4 14.99 15.79 8.04
N ASN A 5 14.40 15.86 6.87
CA ASN A 5 13.22 15.07 6.47
C ASN A 5 13.57 13.61 6.15
N TRP A 6 14.83 13.21 6.30
CA TRP A 6 15.32 11.86 6.07
C TRP A 6 15.39 11.04 7.34
N TYR A 7 14.90 9.81 7.23
CA TYR A 7 14.94 8.81 8.28
C TYR A 7 15.58 7.55 7.72
N ALA A 8 16.50 6.95 8.49
CA ALA A 8 17.08 5.65 8.15
C ALA A 8 17.09 4.77 9.40
N GLY A 9 16.89 3.49 9.23
CA GLY A 9 16.82 2.57 10.35
C GLY A 9 16.81 1.11 9.97
N VAL A 10 16.75 0.27 10.98
CA VAL A 10 16.54 -1.18 10.86
C VAL A 10 15.22 -1.55 11.50
N ARG A 11 14.53 -2.52 10.90
CA ARG A 11 13.27 -3.07 11.41
C ARG A 11 13.42 -4.59 11.53
N TYR A 12 13.03 -5.14 12.66
CA TYR A 12 12.86 -6.59 12.83
C TYR A 12 11.37 -6.92 12.78
N LEU A 13 11.03 -8.02 12.09
CA LEU A 13 9.67 -8.54 12.01
C LEU A 13 9.71 -10.05 12.24
N ARG A 14 8.82 -10.52 13.10
CA ARG A 14 8.50 -11.95 13.24
C ARG A 14 6.98 -12.09 13.24
N ALA A 15 6.47 -13.02 12.45
CA ALA A 15 5.05 -13.30 12.38
C ALA A 15 4.83 -14.81 12.22
N ASP A 16 3.93 -15.35 13.02
CA ASP A 16 3.45 -16.72 12.92
C ASP A 16 2.12 -16.70 12.16
N SER A 17 2.02 -17.52 11.12
CA SER A 17 0.82 -17.63 10.29
C SER A 17 0.24 -19.04 10.45
N ASP A 18 -1.06 -19.12 10.78
CA ASP A 18 -1.86 -20.34 10.74
C ASP A 18 -3.04 -20.11 9.78
N SER A 19 -2.95 -20.68 8.60
CA SER A 19 -3.96 -20.50 7.54
C SER A 19 -4.88 -21.69 7.49
N ARG A 20 -6.19 -21.43 7.64
CA ARG A 20 -7.25 -22.44 7.52
C ARG A 20 -8.08 -22.15 6.28
N PHE A 21 -8.41 -23.19 5.55
CA PHE A 21 -9.25 -23.12 4.35
C PHE A 21 -10.61 -23.72 4.63
N ASP A 22 -11.68 -22.98 4.34
CA ASP A 22 -13.05 -23.50 4.36
C ASP A 22 -13.29 -24.25 3.04
N GLY A 23 -13.00 -25.56 3.02
CA GLY A 23 -13.09 -26.42 1.85
C GLY A 23 -11.78 -27.08 1.48
N ALA A 24 -11.67 -27.53 0.21
CA ALA A 24 -10.44 -28.12 -0.29
C ALA A 24 -9.33 -27.08 -0.37
N ARG A 25 -8.14 -27.45 0.13
CA ARG A 25 -6.94 -26.61 0.00
C ARG A 25 -6.59 -26.47 -1.48
N PRO A 26 -6.24 -25.26 -1.95
CA PRO A 26 -5.68 -25.07 -3.30
C PRO A 26 -4.44 -25.95 -3.52
N ASP A 27 -4.31 -26.57 -4.69
CA ASP A 27 -3.25 -27.52 -4.99
C ASP A 27 -1.85 -26.91 -4.98
N ASP A 28 -1.74 -25.60 -5.22
CA ASP A 28 -0.52 -24.82 -5.22
C ASP A 28 -0.02 -24.46 -3.80
N ILE A 29 -0.83 -24.71 -2.75
CA ILE A 29 -0.46 -24.43 -1.35
C ILE A 29 -0.08 -25.75 -0.66
N SER A 30 1.17 -25.90 -0.27
CA SER A 30 1.65 -27.08 0.46
C SER A 30 1.15 -27.09 1.92
N PRO A 31 1.03 -28.28 2.58
CA PRO A 31 0.70 -28.34 4.00
C PRO A 31 1.63 -27.55 4.90
N ARG A 32 2.91 -27.44 4.53
CA ARG A 32 3.90 -26.65 5.28
C ARG A 32 3.64 -25.13 5.22
N GLN A 33 2.97 -24.65 4.18
CA GLN A 33 2.63 -23.24 4.05
C GLN A 33 1.40 -22.86 4.88
N GLN A 34 0.69 -23.82 5.47
CA GLN A 34 -0.43 -23.55 6.37
C GLN A 34 0.02 -23.02 7.73
N GLN A 35 1.14 -23.55 8.25
CA GLN A 35 1.74 -23.08 9.50
C GLN A 35 3.20 -22.72 9.22
N LEU A 36 3.46 -21.42 9.14
CA LEU A 36 4.78 -20.89 8.87
C LEU A 36 5.07 -19.69 9.75
N THR A 37 6.26 -19.69 10.34
CA THR A 37 6.83 -18.50 10.94
C THR A 37 7.72 -17.79 9.92
N ILE A 38 7.54 -16.50 9.76
CA ILE A 38 8.50 -15.65 9.05
C ILE A 38 9.24 -14.78 10.05
N GLY A 39 10.57 -14.73 9.92
CA GLY A 39 11.42 -13.85 10.71
C GLY A 39 12.37 -13.12 9.76
N GLY A 40 12.52 -11.82 9.92
CA GLY A 40 13.36 -11.03 9.03
C GLY A 40 13.80 -9.70 9.59
N MET A 41 14.86 -9.17 8.97
CA MET A 41 15.34 -7.81 9.22
C MET A 41 15.24 -6.97 7.95
N ALA A 42 14.98 -5.68 8.12
CA ALA A 42 14.97 -4.74 7.01
C ALA A 42 15.92 -3.57 7.25
N ALA A 43 16.53 -3.13 6.15
CA ALA A 43 17.00 -1.76 6.01
C ALA A 43 15.83 -0.87 5.57
N VAL A 44 15.70 0.30 6.20
CA VAL A 44 14.63 1.26 5.96
C VAL A 44 15.25 2.60 5.65
N ALA A 45 14.77 3.26 4.58
CA ALA A 45 15.06 4.65 4.29
C ALA A 45 13.76 5.35 3.92
N GLU A 46 13.48 6.48 4.58
CA GLU A 46 12.29 7.29 4.33
C GLU A 46 12.66 8.76 4.21
N TYR A 47 12.00 9.45 3.30
CA TYR A 47 11.95 10.89 3.20
C TYR A 47 10.52 11.34 3.39
N ASP A 48 10.26 12.28 4.29
CA ASP A 48 8.93 12.85 4.48
C ASP A 48 9.02 14.38 4.52
N GLY A 49 8.71 15.00 3.37
CA GLY A 49 8.64 16.44 3.19
C GLY A 49 7.20 16.96 3.04
N ARG A 50 6.21 16.21 3.54
CA ARG A 50 4.80 16.65 3.51
C ARG A 50 4.55 17.74 4.55
N ASP A 51 3.66 18.67 4.21
CA ASP A 51 3.20 19.74 5.11
C ASP A 51 2.38 19.19 6.29
N ASN A 52 1.71 18.06 6.12
CA ASN A 52 0.92 17.40 7.15
C ASN A 52 0.96 15.88 6.96
N ILE A 53 1.13 15.14 8.06
CA ILE A 53 1.21 13.67 8.04
C ILE A 53 -0.17 13.00 7.88
N PHE A 54 -1.25 13.67 8.30
CA PHE A 54 -2.61 13.14 8.27
C PHE A 54 -3.29 13.41 6.92
N THR A 55 -3.39 14.68 6.53
CA THR A 55 -4.07 15.07 5.29
C THR A 55 -3.20 16.10 4.56
N PRO A 56 -2.20 15.66 3.80
CA PRO A 56 -1.29 16.55 3.11
C PRO A 56 -2.00 17.41 2.06
N ASN A 57 -1.51 18.64 1.87
CA ASN A 57 -1.85 19.50 0.75
C ASN A 57 -0.67 19.63 -0.22
N THR A 58 0.55 19.55 0.32
CA THR A 58 1.77 19.65 -0.47
C THR A 58 2.87 18.75 0.08
N GLY A 59 3.86 18.48 -0.76
CA GLY A 59 5.05 17.72 -0.39
C GLY A 59 5.03 16.27 -0.84
N THR A 60 6.13 15.59 -0.57
CA THR A 60 6.36 14.23 -1.04
C THR A 60 6.89 13.37 0.09
N ARG A 61 6.41 12.13 0.16
CA ARG A 61 6.99 11.06 0.97
C ARG A 61 7.52 9.97 0.06
N VAL A 62 8.74 9.52 0.34
CA VAL A 62 9.37 8.36 -0.30
C VAL A 62 9.68 7.33 0.77
N SER A 63 9.35 6.07 0.53
CA SER A 63 9.63 4.97 1.45
C SER A 63 10.31 3.83 0.71
N LEU A 64 11.45 3.39 1.22
CA LEU A 64 12.24 2.28 0.69
C LEU A 64 12.47 1.25 1.79
N TYR A 65 12.11 -0.01 1.53
CA TYR A 65 12.31 -1.12 2.44
C TYR A 65 12.97 -2.28 1.70
N ALA A 66 14.02 -2.85 2.31
CA ALA A 66 14.67 -4.07 1.86
C ALA A 66 14.69 -5.07 3.01
N PHE A 67 13.74 -6.02 3.01
CA PHE A 67 13.65 -7.10 3.99
C PHE A 67 14.42 -8.32 3.51
N ASP A 68 15.20 -8.91 4.42
CA ASP A 68 15.76 -10.23 4.31
C ASP A 68 15.10 -11.13 5.37
N PHE A 69 14.26 -12.06 4.93
CA PHE A 69 13.63 -13.08 5.76
C PHE A 69 14.46 -14.33 5.68
N ASP A 70 14.87 -14.86 6.84
CA ASP A 70 15.74 -16.01 6.89
C ASP A 70 15.55 -16.81 8.19
N LYS A 71 15.93 -18.08 8.16
CA LYS A 71 15.90 -18.98 9.32
C LYS A 71 16.75 -18.45 10.48
N ARG A 72 17.84 -17.74 10.21
CA ARG A 72 18.68 -17.09 11.24
C ARG A 72 17.95 -16.04 12.05
N PHE A 73 16.84 -15.49 11.52
CA PHE A 73 15.96 -14.54 12.22
C PHE A 73 14.73 -15.21 12.84
N GLY A 74 14.72 -16.55 12.95
CA GLY A 74 13.63 -17.33 13.55
C GLY A 74 12.46 -17.61 12.61
N GLY A 75 12.70 -17.60 11.30
CA GLY A 75 11.74 -18.01 10.28
C GLY A 75 11.90 -19.46 9.84
N ASP A 76 10.91 -20.00 9.14
CA ASP A 76 10.92 -21.34 8.56
C ASP A 76 11.35 -21.34 7.09
N THR A 77 11.33 -20.17 6.44
CA THR A 77 11.61 -19.97 5.02
C THR A 77 12.56 -18.80 4.80
N SER A 78 13.20 -18.76 3.62
CA SER A 78 14.16 -17.70 3.26
C SER A 78 13.72 -17.02 1.97
N PHE A 79 13.49 -15.71 2.03
CA PHE A 79 13.11 -14.87 0.89
C PHE A 79 13.45 -13.40 1.14
N GLN A 80 13.54 -12.60 0.09
CA GLN A 80 13.73 -11.16 0.20
C GLN A 80 12.47 -10.44 -0.28
N ARG A 81 12.19 -9.28 0.33
CA ARG A 81 11.12 -8.37 -0.09
C ARG A 81 11.66 -6.97 -0.21
N TYR A 82 11.39 -6.37 -1.36
CA TYR A 82 11.72 -4.99 -1.67
C TYR A 82 10.44 -4.19 -1.86
N THR A 83 10.41 -2.98 -1.31
CA THR A 83 9.28 -2.06 -1.47
C THR A 83 9.84 -0.67 -1.74
N ALA A 84 9.32 -0.03 -2.76
CA ALA A 84 9.54 1.39 -3.03
C ALA A 84 8.17 2.05 -3.22
N ALA A 85 7.91 3.11 -2.47
CA ALA A 85 6.67 3.87 -2.54
C ALA A 85 6.94 5.36 -2.58
N VAL A 86 6.18 6.06 -3.40
CA VAL A 86 6.20 7.53 -3.49
C VAL A 86 4.76 8.02 -3.39
N ASN A 87 4.52 8.92 -2.46
CA ASN A 87 3.27 9.67 -2.33
C ASN A 87 3.59 11.15 -2.48
N SER A 88 3.00 11.82 -3.46
CA SER A 88 3.24 13.25 -3.69
C SER A 88 1.93 14.02 -3.75
N PHE A 89 1.90 15.21 -3.16
CA PHE A 89 0.74 16.07 -3.08
C PHE A 89 1.09 17.47 -3.53
N TRP A 90 0.17 18.12 -4.24
CA TRP A 90 0.33 19.51 -4.66
C TRP A 90 -1.02 20.22 -4.72
N THR A 91 -1.03 21.46 -4.27
CA THR A 91 -2.19 22.33 -4.36
C THR A 91 -2.27 22.87 -5.80
N ALA A 92 -3.12 22.25 -6.62
CA ALA A 92 -3.30 22.63 -8.02
C ALA A 92 -4.12 23.93 -8.16
N HIS A 93 -5.01 24.19 -7.22
CA HIS A 93 -5.80 25.40 -7.11
C HIS A 93 -6.05 25.68 -5.61
N ARG A 94 -6.41 26.92 -5.24
CA ARG A 94 -6.70 27.30 -3.83
C ARG A 94 -7.61 26.30 -3.09
N ASP A 95 -8.55 25.69 -3.83
CA ASP A 95 -9.55 24.77 -3.28
C ASP A 95 -9.34 23.31 -3.74
N VAL A 96 -8.27 23.02 -4.53
CA VAL A 96 -8.05 21.70 -5.13
C VAL A 96 -6.65 21.20 -4.84
N VAL A 97 -6.58 20.06 -4.18
CA VAL A 97 -5.34 19.31 -3.93
C VAL A 97 -5.35 18.04 -4.78
N ILE A 98 -4.26 17.80 -5.50
CA ILE A 98 -4.05 16.57 -6.23
C ILE A 98 -3.00 15.75 -5.48
N GLY A 99 -3.27 14.47 -5.29
CA GLY A 99 -2.31 13.49 -4.78
C GLY A 99 -2.00 12.45 -5.85
N GLY A 100 -0.75 11.97 -5.86
CA GLY A 100 -0.30 10.87 -6.68
C GLY A 100 0.44 9.84 -5.84
N ARG A 101 0.20 8.55 -6.11
CA ARG A 101 0.88 7.42 -5.47
C ARG A 101 1.47 6.51 -6.52
N LEU A 102 2.71 6.10 -6.30
CA LEU A 102 3.37 5.02 -7.04
C LEU A 102 3.93 4.03 -6.02
N ASP A 103 3.60 2.75 -6.19
CA ASP A 103 4.12 1.65 -5.40
C ASP A 103 4.77 0.62 -6.31
N TRP A 104 5.93 0.15 -5.91
CA TRP A 104 6.56 -1.02 -6.46
C TRP A 104 6.96 -1.99 -5.35
N ARG A 105 6.60 -3.25 -5.51
CA ARG A 105 6.91 -4.31 -4.56
C ARG A 105 7.43 -5.53 -5.31
N SER A 106 8.46 -6.16 -4.77
CA SER A 106 9.01 -7.39 -5.34
C SER A 106 9.43 -8.34 -4.24
N THR A 107 9.33 -9.64 -4.53
CA THR A 107 9.88 -10.71 -3.69
C THR A 107 10.74 -11.65 -4.53
N THR A 108 11.73 -12.28 -3.88
CA THR A 108 12.59 -13.31 -4.47
C THR A 108 12.82 -14.42 -3.45
N GLY A 109 13.09 -15.64 -3.90
CA GLY A 109 13.29 -16.81 -3.01
C GLY A 109 11.99 -17.56 -2.74
N ASP A 110 11.92 -18.25 -1.61
CA ASP A 110 10.78 -19.11 -1.24
C ASP A 110 9.71 -18.31 -0.49
N THR A 111 9.10 -17.37 -1.20
CA THR A 111 8.09 -16.50 -0.62
C THR A 111 6.79 -17.25 -0.38
N PRO A 112 6.26 -17.32 0.87
CA PRO A 112 4.96 -17.92 1.15
C PRO A 112 3.85 -17.13 0.45
N TYR A 113 2.75 -17.79 0.08
CA TYR A 113 1.63 -17.17 -0.65
C TYR A 113 1.04 -15.94 0.06
N TYR A 114 0.90 -15.98 1.40
CA TYR A 114 0.39 -14.85 2.20
C TYR A 114 1.37 -13.69 2.32
N ALA A 115 2.64 -13.89 1.95
CA ALA A 115 3.68 -12.87 1.95
C ALA A 115 3.94 -12.28 0.56
N LEU A 116 3.31 -12.82 -0.49
CA LEU A 116 3.40 -12.28 -1.84
C LEU A 116 2.82 -10.85 -1.90
N PRO A 117 3.47 -9.94 -2.62
CA PRO A 117 2.88 -8.66 -2.97
C PRO A 117 1.54 -8.82 -3.70
N TYR A 118 0.65 -7.85 -3.52
CA TYR A 118 -0.63 -7.80 -4.21
C TYR A 118 -0.96 -6.36 -4.65
N ILE A 119 -1.88 -6.24 -5.60
CA ILE A 119 -2.40 -4.96 -6.04
C ILE A 119 -3.26 -4.38 -4.91
N ASP A 120 -2.73 -3.35 -4.25
CA ASP A 120 -3.34 -2.65 -3.13
C ASP A 120 -3.97 -1.35 -3.63
N LEU A 121 -5.19 -1.45 -4.15
CA LEU A 121 -6.01 -0.34 -4.62
C LEU A 121 -7.40 -0.40 -3.99
N ARG A 122 -7.97 0.76 -3.71
CA ARG A 122 -9.37 0.84 -3.26
C ARG A 122 -10.29 0.22 -4.31
N GLY A 123 -11.22 -0.67 -3.91
CA GLY A 123 -12.12 -1.43 -4.79
C GLY A 123 -11.58 -2.78 -5.23
N ILE A 124 -10.36 -3.14 -4.86
CA ILE A 124 -9.80 -4.49 -5.06
C ILE A 124 -9.67 -5.18 -3.69
N PRO A 125 -10.25 -6.37 -3.50
CA PRO A 125 -10.07 -7.14 -2.28
C PRO A 125 -8.60 -7.45 -2.01
N VAL A 126 -8.22 -7.44 -0.73
CA VAL A 126 -6.86 -7.76 -0.29
C VAL A 126 -6.45 -9.13 -0.83
N MET A 127 -5.21 -9.25 -1.34
CA MET A 127 -4.61 -10.47 -1.88
C MET A 127 -5.32 -11.05 -3.13
N ARG A 128 -6.27 -10.34 -3.73
CA ARG A 128 -7.00 -10.82 -4.92
C ARG A 128 -6.09 -11.02 -6.15
N TYR A 129 -5.18 -10.09 -6.37
CA TYR A 129 -4.22 -10.13 -7.48
C TYR A 129 -2.80 -10.05 -6.92
N GLN A 130 -2.21 -11.22 -6.71
CA GLN A 130 -0.87 -11.39 -6.16
C GLN A 130 0.16 -11.70 -7.25
N GLY A 131 1.42 -11.41 -6.98
CA GLY A 131 2.55 -11.79 -7.81
C GLY A 131 3.88 -11.52 -7.10
N GLU A 132 4.97 -12.06 -7.63
CA GLU A 132 6.31 -11.76 -7.11
C GLU A 132 6.73 -10.30 -7.38
N ARG A 133 6.15 -9.68 -8.40
CA ARG A 133 6.35 -8.27 -8.72
C ARG A 133 5.01 -7.58 -8.90
N VAL A 134 4.83 -6.47 -8.22
CA VAL A 134 3.61 -5.67 -8.28
C VAL A 134 3.98 -4.20 -8.45
N ALA A 135 3.26 -3.51 -9.33
CA ALA A 135 3.31 -2.07 -9.44
C ALA A 135 1.90 -1.50 -9.41
N VAL A 136 1.74 -0.38 -8.71
CA VAL A 136 0.48 0.34 -8.54
C VAL A 136 0.72 1.82 -8.78
N ALA A 137 -0.19 2.45 -9.51
CA ALA A 137 -0.30 3.91 -9.63
C ALA A 137 -1.72 4.33 -9.28
N GLU A 138 -1.86 5.38 -8.49
CA GLU A 138 -3.15 5.94 -8.09
C GLU A 138 -3.07 7.47 -8.09
N VAL A 139 -4.15 8.13 -8.50
CA VAL A 139 -4.30 9.58 -8.43
C VAL A 139 -5.61 9.91 -7.70
N GLU A 140 -5.56 10.92 -6.86
CA GLU A 140 -6.70 11.42 -6.09
C GLU A 140 -6.78 12.95 -6.23
N ALA A 141 -7.98 13.46 -6.47
CA ALA A 141 -8.27 14.88 -6.42
C ALA A 141 -9.21 15.16 -5.24
N ARG A 142 -8.81 16.07 -4.36
CA ARG A 142 -9.64 16.57 -3.26
C ARG A 142 -10.04 18.01 -3.54
N TRP A 143 -11.34 18.23 -3.63
CA TRP A 143 -11.94 19.55 -3.80
C TRP A 143 -12.57 20.03 -2.50
N ASN A 144 -12.00 21.08 -1.91
CA ASN A 144 -12.49 21.70 -0.69
C ASN A 144 -13.66 22.61 -1.05
N LEU A 145 -14.88 22.24 -0.64
CA LEU A 145 -16.11 22.99 -0.93
C LEU A 145 -16.26 24.21 -0.01
N ASP A 146 -15.90 24.01 1.26
CA ASP A 146 -15.93 25.02 2.30
C ASP A 146 -14.87 24.74 3.37
N GLY A 147 -14.91 25.43 4.50
CA GLY A 147 -13.94 25.27 5.58
C GLY A 147 -13.97 23.89 6.28
N ARG A 148 -14.92 23.01 5.98
CA ARG A 148 -15.06 21.70 6.64
C ARG A 148 -15.30 20.53 5.69
N TRP A 149 -15.96 20.74 4.55
CA TRP A 149 -16.34 19.67 3.64
C TRP A 149 -15.49 19.66 2.38
N SER A 150 -15.09 18.48 1.96
CA SER A 150 -14.42 18.26 0.69
C SER A 150 -15.00 17.05 -0.03
N LEU A 151 -14.98 17.08 -1.35
CA LEU A 151 -15.24 15.93 -2.20
C LEU A 151 -13.92 15.33 -2.66
N VAL A 152 -13.91 14.03 -2.87
CA VAL A 152 -12.74 13.29 -3.36
C VAL A 152 -13.16 12.45 -4.56
N GLY A 153 -12.35 12.48 -5.61
CA GLY A 153 -12.42 11.54 -6.72
C GLY A 153 -11.06 10.89 -6.92
N PHE A 154 -11.02 9.59 -7.24
CA PHE A 154 -9.76 8.88 -7.42
C PHE A 154 -9.88 7.79 -8.49
N THR A 155 -8.74 7.47 -9.07
CA THR A 155 -8.59 6.33 -9.98
C THR A 155 -7.20 5.74 -9.82
N GLY A 156 -7.09 4.44 -10.05
CA GLY A 156 -5.82 3.73 -9.95
C GLY A 156 -5.72 2.60 -10.93
N ILE A 157 -4.49 2.16 -11.18
CA ILE A 157 -4.15 1.01 -12.01
C ILE A 157 -3.04 0.22 -11.34
N GLY A 158 -3.14 -1.11 -11.40
CA GLY A 158 -2.12 -2.01 -10.87
C GLY A 158 -1.85 -3.17 -11.80
N ARG A 159 -0.64 -3.72 -11.70
CA ARG A 159 -0.23 -4.96 -12.36
C ARG A 159 0.48 -5.86 -11.36
N ALA A 160 0.26 -7.17 -11.50
CA ALA A 160 0.91 -8.19 -10.71
C ALA A 160 1.46 -9.28 -11.64
N ALA A 161 2.74 -9.54 -11.57
CA ALA A 161 3.42 -10.55 -12.39
C ALA A 161 3.81 -11.75 -11.52
N PRO A 162 3.53 -12.99 -11.95
CA PRO A 162 3.96 -14.20 -11.28
C PRO A 162 5.49 -14.38 -11.38
N ARG A 163 6.00 -15.43 -10.77
CA ARG A 163 7.43 -15.80 -10.81
C ARG A 163 7.92 -15.90 -12.26
N GLY A 164 9.03 -15.19 -12.54
CA GLY A 164 9.60 -15.15 -13.90
C GLY A 164 8.79 -14.36 -14.94
N GLY A 165 7.57 -13.92 -14.60
CA GLY A 165 6.72 -13.16 -15.52
C GLY A 165 7.20 -11.73 -15.74
N ASP A 166 6.83 -11.12 -16.87
CA ASP A 166 7.08 -9.71 -17.15
C ASP A 166 5.93 -8.83 -16.60
N LEU A 167 6.27 -7.83 -15.78
CA LEU A 167 5.30 -6.89 -15.24
C LEU A 167 4.66 -6.03 -16.34
N GLY A 168 5.40 -5.74 -17.42
CA GLY A 168 4.90 -5.01 -18.57
C GLY A 168 3.80 -5.76 -19.35
N ALA A 169 3.94 -7.09 -19.42
CA ALA A 169 2.97 -7.98 -20.10
C ALA A 169 1.81 -8.41 -19.17
N ALA A 170 1.92 -8.21 -17.84
CA ALA A 170 0.88 -8.60 -16.89
C ALA A 170 -0.42 -7.81 -17.13
N PRO A 171 -1.60 -8.45 -16.96
CA PRO A 171 -2.88 -7.77 -17.08
C PRO A 171 -3.00 -6.60 -16.11
N SER A 172 -3.44 -5.45 -16.62
CA SER A 172 -3.72 -4.30 -15.79
C SER A 172 -5.11 -4.40 -15.13
N ARG A 173 -5.19 -3.96 -13.88
CA ARG A 173 -6.42 -3.90 -13.07
C ARG A 173 -6.66 -2.46 -12.65
N GLY A 174 -7.76 -1.88 -13.15
CA GLY A 174 -8.11 -0.49 -12.87
C GLY A 174 -9.17 -0.37 -11.79
N THR A 175 -9.15 0.75 -11.07
CA THR A 175 -10.18 1.12 -10.09
C THR A 175 -10.59 2.57 -10.26
N VAL A 176 -11.79 2.90 -9.82
CA VAL A 176 -12.31 4.26 -9.77
C VAL A 176 -13.20 4.40 -8.54
N GLY A 177 -13.24 5.59 -7.98
CA GLY A 177 -14.11 5.87 -6.85
C GLY A 177 -14.26 7.35 -6.54
N ALA A 178 -15.16 7.60 -5.60
CA ALA A 178 -15.43 8.93 -5.09
C ALA A 178 -15.78 8.85 -3.60
N GLY A 179 -15.66 9.96 -2.93
CA GLY A 179 -15.99 10.07 -1.52
C GLY A 179 -16.13 11.50 -1.06
N PHE A 180 -16.28 11.65 0.24
CA PHE A 180 -16.27 12.96 0.89
C PHE A 180 -15.37 12.94 2.12
N ARG A 181 -14.93 14.11 2.52
CA ARG A 181 -14.14 14.33 3.73
C ARG A 181 -14.79 15.41 4.57
N TYR A 182 -14.72 15.21 5.87
CA TYR A 182 -15.06 16.21 6.88
C TYR A 182 -13.81 16.54 7.68
N TYR A 183 -13.50 17.83 7.86
CA TYR A 183 -12.36 18.30 8.62
C TYR A 183 -12.63 18.11 10.11
N LEU A 184 -12.26 16.94 10.63
CA LEU A 184 -12.62 16.46 11.97
C LEU A 184 -11.85 17.20 13.07
N ALA A 185 -10.53 17.31 12.93
CA ALA A 185 -9.66 17.92 13.94
C ALA A 185 -8.74 18.96 13.29
N GLN A 186 -9.15 20.23 13.38
CA GLN A 186 -8.45 21.35 12.75
C GLN A 186 -7.02 21.53 13.28
N ALA A 187 -6.80 21.34 14.59
CA ALA A 187 -5.49 21.45 15.19
C ALA A 187 -4.46 20.44 14.65
N LEU A 188 -4.93 19.31 14.12
CA LEU A 188 -4.10 18.24 13.56
C LEU A 188 -4.09 18.22 12.03
N GLY A 189 -4.91 19.03 11.37
CA GLY A 189 -5.12 18.92 9.94
C GLY A 189 -5.80 17.61 9.52
N LEU A 190 -6.57 16.97 10.42
CA LEU A 190 -7.12 15.64 10.21
C LEU A 190 -8.52 15.71 9.60
N HIS A 191 -8.68 15.06 8.44
CA HIS A 191 -9.97 14.79 7.83
C HIS A 191 -10.41 13.35 8.09
N ALA A 192 -11.72 13.13 8.18
CA ALA A 192 -12.33 11.81 8.16
C ALA A 192 -13.39 11.76 7.06
N GLY A 193 -13.69 10.59 6.52
CA GLY A 193 -14.68 10.50 5.45
C GLY A 193 -15.02 9.08 5.04
N ILE A 194 -15.80 9.00 3.96
CA ILE A 194 -16.23 7.74 3.38
C ILE A 194 -15.93 7.76 1.88
N ASP A 195 -15.35 6.67 1.39
CA ASP A 195 -15.10 6.42 -0.02
C ASP A 195 -15.92 5.22 -0.49
N VAL A 196 -16.45 5.33 -1.70
CA VAL A 196 -17.00 4.21 -2.46
C VAL A 196 -16.08 3.98 -3.66
N ALA A 197 -15.62 2.76 -3.82
CA ALA A 197 -14.70 2.38 -4.89
C ALA A 197 -15.24 1.18 -5.66
N ARG A 198 -14.98 1.16 -6.97
CA ARG A 198 -15.26 0.05 -7.87
C ARG A 198 -13.96 -0.44 -8.48
N GLY A 199 -13.71 -1.74 -8.33
CA GLY A 199 -12.67 -2.51 -9.00
C GLY A 199 -13.19 -3.31 -10.18
N PRO A 200 -12.35 -4.18 -10.76
CA PRO A 200 -12.74 -5.04 -11.87
C PRO A 200 -13.85 -6.04 -11.52
N ASP A 201 -13.82 -6.59 -10.31
CA ASP A 201 -14.69 -7.70 -9.89
C ASP A 201 -15.69 -7.29 -8.80
N ASP A 202 -15.44 -6.19 -8.08
CA ASP A 202 -16.17 -5.86 -6.86
C ASP A 202 -16.25 -4.36 -6.62
N HIS A 203 -17.02 -3.97 -5.61
CA HIS A 203 -17.10 -2.62 -5.06
C HIS A 203 -16.93 -2.67 -3.55
N ALA A 204 -16.44 -1.58 -2.98
CA ALA A 204 -16.20 -1.51 -1.53
C ALA A 204 -16.46 -0.10 -0.99
N ILE A 205 -16.80 -0.04 0.29
CA ILE A 205 -16.95 1.19 1.06
C ILE A 205 -15.83 1.23 2.10
N TYR A 206 -15.18 2.38 2.21
CA TYR A 206 -14.08 2.60 3.15
C TYR A 206 -14.41 3.78 4.07
N ILE A 207 -14.09 3.62 5.34
CA ILE A 207 -14.04 4.72 6.30
C ILE A 207 -12.58 5.17 6.37
N ILE A 208 -12.32 6.42 6.04
CA ILE A 208 -10.97 6.99 5.93
C ILE A 208 -10.74 8.01 7.06
N PHE A 209 -9.58 7.92 7.68
CA PHE A 209 -9.04 8.91 8.60
C PHE A 209 -7.69 9.39 8.08
N GLY A 210 -7.61 10.66 7.73
CA GLY A 210 -6.42 11.25 7.11
C GLY A 210 -6.32 10.95 5.61
N SER A 211 -5.10 10.74 5.14
CA SER A 211 -4.81 10.30 3.77
C SER A 211 -5.13 8.82 3.60
N SER A 212 -5.61 8.45 2.41
CA SER A 212 -5.82 7.05 2.03
C SER A 212 -4.49 6.29 1.85
N TRP A 213 -3.39 7.02 1.73
CA TRP A 213 -2.05 6.47 1.51
C TRP A 213 -1.17 6.70 2.76
N ARG A 214 -0.63 5.60 3.29
CA ARG A 214 0.23 5.58 4.48
C ARG A 214 1.70 5.42 4.12
#